data_99eebc7dad5f2dcde2725bdb6a927567
#
_entry.id   99eebc7dad5f2dcde2725bdb6a927567
#
_cell.length_a   1.000
_cell.length_b   1.000
_cell.length_c   1.000
_cell.angle_alpha   90.00
_cell.angle_beta   90.00
_cell.angle_gamma   90.00
#
_symmetry.space_group_name_H-M   'P 1'
#
loop_
_entity.id
_entity.type
_entity.pdbx_description
1 polymer ?
#
loop_
_entity_poly.entity_id
_entity_poly.type
_entity_poly.pdbx_seq_one_letter_code
_entity_poly.pdbx_strand_id
1 'polypeptide(L)'
;MWSGYIVVIYTFLYYGFSYVMLILSIGERMESDFANINNVAMAAAFSLVINCYFCLYKKWNISILLALPSILVVFASGTRKAVFMIIAGLFILVIVKQILRSKNAWGLMLRVVMAIFAMILFFVAISHLEVAQGIMERMEGLIALFTGEGVIDSSSNVRSELQEIGFSTMLEHPFGIGIGCPHILALQKTGYDFYLHCNYAEIAAGGGILGLIVFYSIYFHFSKLRFYLKEDSIAIVLLALVVVMLVKDYGAVTYSYKDNYLLFVIICLYLSQKSREYVYGFDKL
;
A
#
# COMPACT_ATOMS: atom_id res chain seq x y z
N MET A 1 1.02 -9.58 9.46
CA MET A 1 0.36 -9.08 10.67
C MET A 1 1.36 -8.89 11.81
N TRP A 2 2.00 -9.96 12.34
CA TRP A 2 2.91 -9.87 13.47
C TRP A 2 4.10 -8.92 13.27
N SER A 3 4.73 -8.92 12.09
CA SER A 3 5.84 -8.00 11.79
C SER A 3 5.47 -6.53 11.97
N GLY A 4 4.28 -6.13 11.52
CA GLY A 4 3.82 -4.76 11.73
C GLY A 4 3.52 -4.46 13.19
N TYR A 5 2.98 -5.40 13.96
CA TYR A 5 2.79 -5.22 15.40
C TYR A 5 4.13 -5.08 16.15
N ILE A 6 5.12 -5.89 15.80
CA ILE A 6 6.46 -5.78 16.40
C ILE A 6 7.02 -4.38 16.15
N VAL A 7 6.93 -3.88 14.93
CA VAL A 7 7.41 -2.53 14.60
C VAL A 7 6.62 -1.47 15.35
N VAL A 8 5.29 -1.59 15.43
CA VAL A 8 4.42 -0.65 16.16
C VAL A 8 4.73 -0.66 17.67
N ILE A 9 4.82 -1.84 18.27
CA ILE A 9 5.16 -1.99 19.69
C ILE A 9 6.55 -1.42 19.96
N TYR A 10 7.53 -1.73 19.11
CA TYR A 10 8.87 -1.19 19.23
C TYR A 10 8.89 0.34 19.15
N THR A 11 8.08 0.94 18.27
CA THR A 11 7.94 2.40 18.18
C THR A 11 7.47 3.00 19.51
N PHE A 12 6.45 2.41 20.14
CA PHE A 12 5.97 2.88 21.44
C PHE A 12 6.95 2.63 22.58
N LEU A 13 7.69 1.53 22.54
CA LEU A 13 8.73 1.25 23.55
C LEU A 13 9.94 2.20 23.42
N TYR A 14 10.34 2.52 22.18
CA TYR A 14 11.51 3.35 21.92
C TYR A 14 11.26 4.84 22.20
N TYR A 15 10.14 5.38 21.69
CA TYR A 15 9.82 6.81 21.82
C TYR A 15 8.93 7.12 23.02
N GLY A 16 8.21 6.15 23.54
CA GLY A 16 7.18 6.33 24.55
C GLY A 16 5.84 6.80 23.98
N PHE A 17 4.76 6.41 24.68
CA PHE A 17 3.41 6.79 24.28
C PHE A 17 3.19 8.31 24.28
N SER A 18 3.74 9.01 25.29
CA SER A 18 3.59 10.46 25.42
C SER A 18 4.19 11.23 24.25
N TYR A 19 5.34 10.79 23.72
CA TYR A 19 5.97 11.41 22.56
C TYR A 19 5.11 11.24 21.29
N VAL A 20 4.62 10.03 21.04
CA VAL A 20 3.74 9.78 19.87
C VAL A 20 2.48 10.65 19.95
N MET A 21 1.87 10.77 21.15
CA MET A 21 0.69 11.62 21.33
C MET A 21 1.01 13.11 21.21
N LEU A 22 2.18 13.54 21.65
CA LEU A 22 2.65 14.93 21.46
C LEU A 22 2.77 15.27 19.98
N ILE A 23 3.48 14.43 19.19
CA ILE A 23 3.62 14.62 17.75
C ILE A 23 2.27 14.71 17.06
N LEU A 24 1.33 13.84 17.43
CA LEU A 24 -0.04 13.87 16.89
C LEU A 24 -0.78 15.16 17.27
N SER A 25 -0.56 15.71 18.47
CA SER A 25 -1.26 16.93 18.93
C SER A 25 -0.71 18.20 18.28
N ILE A 26 0.57 18.24 17.92
CA ILE A 26 1.19 19.40 17.24
C ILE A 26 1.13 19.31 15.71
N GLY A 27 0.61 18.20 15.16
CA GLY A 27 0.49 18.00 13.72
C GLY A 27 1.83 17.79 12.98
N GLU A 28 2.93 17.61 13.71
CA GLU A 28 4.24 17.38 13.13
C GLU A 28 4.42 15.92 12.67
N ARG A 29 5.51 15.68 11.95
CA ARG A 29 5.90 14.37 11.51
C ARG A 29 6.89 13.76 12.49
N MET A 30 6.62 12.54 12.93
CA MET A 30 7.59 11.76 13.72
C MET A 30 8.83 11.46 12.87
N GLU A 31 9.99 11.76 13.40
CA GLU A 31 11.27 11.27 12.88
C GLU A 31 11.63 9.96 13.58
N SER A 32 12.39 9.11 12.92
CA SER A 32 12.74 7.82 13.47
C SER A 32 14.22 7.52 13.25
N ASP A 33 14.95 7.32 14.36
CA ASP A 33 16.39 7.01 14.37
C ASP A 33 16.67 5.51 14.14
N PHE A 34 15.70 4.63 14.45
CA PHE A 34 15.92 3.19 14.35
C PHE A 34 15.55 2.61 12.97
N ALA A 35 14.70 3.27 12.20
CA ALA A 35 14.28 2.84 10.86
C ALA A 35 13.69 4.02 10.10
N ASN A 36 13.67 3.93 8.77
CA ASN A 36 12.94 4.91 7.96
C ASN A 36 11.46 4.90 8.34
N ILE A 37 10.95 6.04 8.84
CA ILE A 37 9.58 6.18 9.34
C ILE A 37 8.52 5.80 8.29
N ASN A 38 8.80 5.98 7.00
CA ASN A 38 7.91 5.53 5.95
C ASN A 38 7.78 4.00 5.91
N ASN A 39 8.86 3.27 6.19
CA ASN A 39 8.84 1.80 6.23
C ASN A 39 8.07 1.30 7.46
N VAL A 40 8.23 1.98 8.60
CA VAL A 40 7.47 1.73 9.83
C VAL A 40 5.97 1.89 9.55
N ALA A 41 5.58 3.01 8.94
CA ALA A 41 4.19 3.28 8.59
C ALA A 41 3.61 2.27 7.57
N MET A 42 4.38 1.88 6.57
CA MET A 42 3.95 0.87 5.59
C MET A 42 3.74 -0.51 6.26
N ALA A 43 4.63 -0.91 7.17
CA ALA A 43 4.47 -2.15 7.92
C ALA A 43 3.21 -2.11 8.83
N ALA A 44 2.96 -0.97 9.48
CA ALA A 44 1.74 -0.75 10.25
C ALA A 44 0.48 -0.81 9.35
N ALA A 45 0.53 -0.22 8.14
CA ALA A 45 -0.57 -0.25 7.18
C ALA A 45 -0.90 -1.68 6.72
N PHE A 46 0.10 -2.52 6.42
CA PHE A 46 -0.12 -3.93 6.11
C PHE A 46 -0.83 -4.66 7.26
N SER A 47 -0.38 -4.44 8.50
CA SER A 47 -1.02 -5.05 9.68
C SER A 47 -2.47 -4.58 9.84
N LEU A 48 -2.73 -3.31 9.59
CA LEU A 48 -4.07 -2.74 9.69
C LEU A 48 -5.02 -3.36 8.67
N VAL A 49 -4.60 -3.53 7.40
CA VAL A 49 -5.42 -4.20 6.38
C VAL A 49 -5.75 -5.64 6.77
N ILE A 50 -4.78 -6.39 7.32
CA ILE A 50 -5.02 -7.75 7.81
C ILE A 50 -5.97 -7.76 9.01
N ASN A 51 -5.86 -6.80 9.94
CA ASN A 51 -6.82 -6.65 11.05
C ASN A 51 -8.23 -6.40 10.56
N CYS A 52 -8.38 -5.52 9.58
CA CYS A 52 -9.67 -5.25 8.96
C CYS A 52 -10.28 -6.50 8.30
N TYR A 53 -9.45 -7.34 7.68
CA TYR A 53 -9.91 -8.64 7.19
C TYR A 53 -10.44 -9.53 8.32
N PHE A 54 -9.72 -9.67 9.42
CA PHE A 54 -10.19 -10.47 10.56
C PHE A 54 -11.49 -9.95 11.13
N CYS A 55 -11.63 -8.63 11.26
CA CYS A 55 -12.86 -8.00 11.71
C CYS A 55 -14.04 -8.25 10.72
N LEU A 56 -13.81 -8.04 9.44
CA LEU A 56 -14.86 -8.11 8.43
C LEU A 56 -15.30 -9.53 8.09
N TYR A 57 -14.38 -10.49 8.07
CA TYR A 57 -14.63 -11.85 7.55
C TYR A 57 -14.61 -12.94 8.63
N LYS A 58 -13.84 -12.76 9.71
CA LYS A 58 -13.73 -13.74 10.80
C LYS A 58 -14.50 -13.32 12.05
N LYS A 59 -15.16 -12.14 12.04
CA LYS A 59 -15.90 -11.57 13.19
C LYS A 59 -15.04 -11.44 14.46
N TRP A 60 -13.76 -11.17 14.29
CA TRP A 60 -12.82 -11.06 15.38
C TRP A 60 -12.77 -9.61 15.88
N ASN A 61 -13.70 -9.25 16.75
CA ASN A 61 -13.90 -7.85 17.19
C ASN A 61 -12.69 -7.29 17.94
N ILE A 62 -11.88 -8.14 18.59
CA ILE A 62 -10.65 -7.70 19.25
C ILE A 62 -9.62 -7.13 18.26
N SER A 63 -9.72 -7.48 16.98
CA SER A 63 -8.85 -6.91 15.93
C SER A 63 -9.00 -5.41 15.82
N ILE A 64 -10.12 -4.82 16.23
CA ILE A 64 -10.33 -3.38 16.23
C ILE A 64 -9.40 -2.71 17.27
N LEU A 65 -9.33 -3.27 18.47
CA LEU A 65 -8.46 -2.76 19.54
C LEU A 65 -6.98 -2.89 19.15
N LEU A 66 -6.61 -4.02 18.53
CA LEU A 66 -5.25 -4.27 18.05
C LEU A 66 -4.88 -3.35 16.86
N ALA A 67 -5.84 -2.80 16.14
CA ALA A 67 -5.61 -1.85 15.06
C ALA A 67 -5.25 -0.44 15.55
N LEU A 68 -5.71 -0.02 16.73
CA LEU A 68 -5.53 1.34 17.24
C LEU A 68 -4.06 1.79 17.29
N PRO A 69 -3.10 1.04 17.86
CA PRO A 69 -1.70 1.44 17.87
C PRO A 69 -1.12 1.62 16.47
N SER A 70 -1.52 0.77 15.51
CA SER A 70 -1.09 0.88 14.11
C SER A 70 -1.62 2.15 13.45
N ILE A 71 -2.86 2.54 13.75
CA ILE A 71 -3.47 3.78 13.28
C ILE A 71 -2.67 4.98 13.80
N LEU A 72 -2.38 5.03 15.11
CA LEU A 72 -1.63 6.12 15.73
C LEU A 72 -0.23 6.27 15.08
N VAL A 73 0.48 5.16 14.87
CA VAL A 73 1.81 5.19 14.23
C VAL A 73 1.72 5.68 12.78
N VAL A 74 0.72 5.26 12.01
CA VAL A 74 0.52 5.73 10.63
C VAL A 74 0.29 7.24 10.62
N PHE A 75 -0.57 7.77 11.49
CA PHE A 75 -0.84 9.21 11.58
C PHE A 75 0.40 9.99 12.06
N ALA A 76 1.05 9.58 13.14
CA ALA A 76 2.27 10.21 13.64
C ALA A 76 3.41 10.22 12.62
N SER A 77 3.50 9.21 11.77
CA SER A 77 4.50 9.15 10.70
C SER A 77 4.29 10.20 9.61
N GLY A 78 3.09 10.75 9.45
CA GLY A 78 2.71 11.65 8.35
C GLY A 78 2.90 11.03 6.96
N THR A 79 2.86 9.69 6.84
CA THR A 79 3.20 8.96 5.60
C THR A 79 1.97 8.76 4.73
N ARG A 80 1.77 9.63 3.73
CA ARG A 80 0.65 9.58 2.75
C ARG A 80 0.47 8.21 2.11
N LYS A 81 1.56 7.57 1.66
CA LYS A 81 1.49 6.25 1.01
C LYS A 81 0.91 5.16 1.91
N ALA A 82 1.15 5.20 3.23
CA ALA A 82 0.55 4.26 4.17
C ALA A 82 -0.98 4.44 4.24
N VAL A 83 -1.46 5.68 4.18
CA VAL A 83 -2.90 5.98 4.10
C VAL A 83 -3.50 5.42 2.82
N PHE A 84 -2.88 5.65 1.65
CA PHE A 84 -3.35 5.09 0.39
C PHE A 84 -3.35 3.55 0.39
N MET A 85 -2.35 2.92 0.99
CA MET A 85 -2.31 1.46 1.16
C MET A 85 -3.49 0.95 1.99
N ILE A 86 -3.83 1.63 3.09
CA ILE A 86 -4.97 1.27 3.94
C ILE A 86 -6.28 1.44 3.17
N ILE A 87 -6.47 2.59 2.51
CA ILE A 87 -7.67 2.87 1.72
C ILE A 87 -7.86 1.81 0.64
N ALA A 88 -6.80 1.51 -0.14
CA ALA A 88 -6.86 0.52 -1.21
C ALA A 88 -7.16 -0.88 -0.68
N GLY A 89 -6.50 -1.30 0.41
CA GLY A 89 -6.75 -2.59 1.05
C GLY A 89 -8.18 -2.72 1.58
N LEU A 90 -8.67 -1.70 2.31
CA LEU A 90 -10.05 -1.65 2.80
C LEU A 90 -11.07 -1.66 1.66
N PHE A 91 -10.82 -0.88 0.61
CA PHE A 91 -11.67 -0.84 -0.57
C PHE A 91 -11.86 -2.24 -1.16
N ILE A 92 -10.79 -2.98 -1.39
CA ILE A 92 -10.87 -4.36 -1.92
C ILE A 92 -11.63 -5.27 -0.95
N LEU A 93 -11.32 -5.22 0.35
CA LEU A 93 -12.00 -6.05 1.36
C LEU A 93 -13.52 -5.77 1.37
N VAL A 94 -13.92 -4.50 1.34
CA VAL A 94 -15.33 -4.10 1.37
C VAL A 94 -16.02 -4.46 0.06
N ILE A 95 -15.43 -4.13 -1.10
CA ILE A 95 -16.02 -4.39 -2.42
C ILE A 95 -16.22 -5.88 -2.64
N VAL A 96 -15.21 -6.72 -2.38
CA VAL A 96 -15.35 -8.17 -2.53
C VAL A 96 -16.45 -8.70 -1.61
N LYS A 97 -16.55 -8.20 -0.38
CA LYS A 97 -17.64 -8.57 0.53
C LYS A 97 -19.02 -8.24 -0.03
N GLN A 98 -19.18 -7.07 -0.69
CA GLN A 98 -20.44 -6.69 -1.33
C GLN A 98 -20.74 -7.56 -2.55
N ILE A 99 -19.73 -7.86 -3.38
CA ILE A 99 -19.86 -8.76 -4.53
C ILE A 99 -20.36 -10.14 -4.08
N LEU A 100 -19.75 -10.72 -3.05
CA LEU A 100 -20.12 -12.05 -2.54
C LEU A 100 -21.51 -12.10 -1.90
N ARG A 101 -22.02 -10.97 -1.40
CA ARG A 101 -23.36 -10.85 -0.78
C ARG A 101 -24.46 -10.51 -1.77
N SER A 102 -24.11 -10.02 -2.95
CA SER A 102 -25.11 -9.53 -3.90
C SER A 102 -25.69 -10.67 -4.73
N LYS A 103 -27.01 -10.66 -4.87
CA LYS A 103 -27.76 -11.61 -5.70
C LYS A 103 -28.09 -11.06 -7.10
N ASN A 104 -28.02 -9.74 -7.27
CA ASN A 104 -28.33 -9.07 -8.54
C ASN A 104 -27.39 -7.88 -8.78
N ALA A 105 -27.24 -7.47 -10.05
CA ALA A 105 -26.33 -6.41 -10.46
C ALA A 105 -26.73 -5.03 -9.88
N TRP A 106 -28.04 -4.73 -9.83
CA TRP A 106 -28.53 -3.46 -9.32
C TRP A 106 -28.26 -3.30 -7.81
N GLY A 107 -28.54 -4.34 -7.02
CA GLY A 107 -28.23 -4.36 -5.60
C GLY A 107 -26.73 -4.33 -5.32
N LEU A 108 -25.89 -4.90 -6.22
CA LEU A 108 -24.43 -4.76 -6.12
C LEU A 108 -24.02 -3.30 -6.33
N MET A 109 -24.48 -2.67 -7.41
CA MET A 109 -24.15 -1.29 -7.73
C MET A 109 -24.50 -0.35 -6.56
N LEU A 110 -25.70 -0.47 -6.01
CA LEU A 110 -26.12 0.35 -4.87
C LEU A 110 -25.25 0.15 -3.64
N ARG A 111 -24.89 -1.10 -3.31
CA ARG A 111 -24.01 -1.41 -2.15
C ARG A 111 -22.59 -0.89 -2.35
N VAL A 112 -22.06 -0.98 -3.57
CA VAL A 112 -20.74 -0.44 -3.91
C VAL A 112 -20.75 1.08 -3.75
N VAL A 113 -21.74 1.77 -4.29
CA VAL A 113 -21.90 3.21 -4.15
C VAL A 113 -22.01 3.62 -2.68
N MET A 114 -22.84 2.91 -1.91
CA MET A 114 -22.97 3.17 -0.45
C MET A 114 -21.68 2.92 0.32
N ALA A 115 -20.91 1.88 -0.06
CA ALA A 115 -19.62 1.60 0.57
C ALA A 115 -18.58 2.69 0.25
N ILE A 116 -18.52 3.15 -1.00
CA ILE A 116 -17.65 4.27 -1.41
C ILE A 116 -18.05 5.54 -0.64
N PHE A 117 -19.34 5.84 -0.61
CA PHE A 117 -19.86 7.00 0.11
C PHE A 117 -19.52 6.95 1.61
N ALA A 118 -19.70 5.79 2.25
CA ALA A 118 -19.32 5.59 3.65
C ALA A 118 -17.81 5.77 3.88
N MET A 119 -16.97 5.30 2.95
CA MET A 119 -15.51 5.51 3.03
C MET A 119 -15.14 6.99 2.87
N ILE A 120 -15.81 7.73 1.98
CA ILE A 120 -15.60 9.18 1.82
C ILE A 120 -16.02 9.90 3.09
N LEU A 121 -17.20 9.61 3.64
CA LEU A 121 -17.66 10.22 4.90
C LEU A 121 -16.71 9.92 6.06
N PHE A 122 -16.21 8.69 6.15
CA PHE A 122 -15.24 8.29 7.16
C PHE A 122 -13.93 9.08 7.02
N PHE A 123 -13.44 9.24 5.78
CA PHE A 123 -12.24 10.04 5.50
C PHE A 123 -12.45 11.52 5.87
N VAL A 124 -13.59 12.11 5.50
CA VAL A 124 -13.96 13.48 5.86
C VAL A 124 -14.07 13.61 7.39
N ALA A 125 -14.70 12.67 8.07
CA ALA A 125 -14.80 12.71 9.53
C ALA A 125 -13.42 12.68 10.21
N ILE A 126 -12.49 11.87 9.70
CA ILE A 126 -11.12 11.79 10.21
C ILE A 126 -10.36 13.10 9.92
N SER A 127 -10.55 13.71 8.74
CA SER A 127 -9.81 14.92 8.35
C SER A 127 -10.06 16.11 9.28
N HIS A 128 -11.17 16.12 10.03
CA HIS A 128 -11.47 17.12 11.04
C HIS A 128 -10.85 16.84 12.42
N LEU A 129 -10.20 15.70 12.61
CA LEU A 129 -9.53 15.38 13.86
C LEU A 129 -8.15 16.04 13.90
N GLU A 130 -7.81 16.67 15.03
CA GLU A 130 -6.48 17.26 15.26
C GLU A 130 -5.34 16.27 14.99
N VAL A 131 -5.52 15.02 15.40
CA VAL A 131 -4.58 13.90 15.17
C VAL A 131 -4.27 13.66 13.68
N ALA A 132 -5.16 14.06 12.78
CA ALA A 132 -5.00 13.85 11.33
C ALA A 132 -4.44 15.08 10.60
N GLN A 133 -4.33 16.24 11.25
CA GLN A 133 -3.96 17.51 10.59
C GLN A 133 -2.65 17.42 9.82
N GLY A 134 -1.59 16.89 10.43
CA GLY A 134 -0.29 16.77 9.77
C GLY A 134 -0.30 15.87 8.50
N ILE A 135 -1.20 14.88 8.42
CA ILE A 135 -1.41 14.11 7.18
C ILE A 135 -2.26 14.90 6.18
N MET A 136 -3.29 15.62 6.66
CA MET A 136 -4.20 16.38 5.78
C MET A 136 -3.46 17.51 5.06
N GLU A 137 -2.66 18.30 5.74
CA GLU A 137 -1.81 19.32 5.12
C GLU A 137 -0.91 18.76 4.01
N ARG A 138 -0.35 17.57 4.25
CA ARG A 138 0.46 16.87 3.24
C ARG A 138 -0.36 16.31 2.09
N MET A 139 -1.62 15.92 2.32
CA MET A 139 -2.55 15.51 1.28
C MET A 139 -2.96 16.68 0.42
N GLU A 140 -3.19 17.87 1.00
CA GLU A 140 -3.46 19.11 0.28
C GLU A 140 -2.30 19.47 -0.67
N GLY A 141 -1.04 19.39 -0.19
CA GLY A 141 0.13 19.59 -1.04
C GLY A 141 0.26 18.59 -2.19
N LEU A 142 -0.26 17.37 -2.03
CA LEU A 142 -0.34 16.40 -3.12
C LEU A 142 -1.48 16.75 -4.10
N ILE A 143 -2.64 17.17 -3.60
CA ILE A 143 -3.77 17.61 -4.42
C ILE A 143 -3.36 18.82 -5.25
N ALA A 144 -2.65 19.80 -4.65
CA ALA A 144 -2.12 20.96 -5.33
C ALA A 144 -1.23 20.60 -6.53
N LEU A 145 -0.48 19.51 -6.44
CA LEU A 145 0.33 19.01 -7.56
C LEU A 145 -0.53 18.60 -8.78
N PHE A 146 -1.72 18.03 -8.54
CA PHE A 146 -2.61 17.57 -9.62
C PHE A 146 -3.57 18.65 -10.12
N THR A 147 -3.99 19.56 -9.25
CA THR A 147 -4.95 20.63 -9.61
C THR A 147 -4.27 21.90 -10.10
N GLY A 148 -2.99 22.09 -9.77
CA GLY A 148 -2.27 23.34 -10.01
C GLY A 148 -2.68 24.47 -9.06
N GLU A 149 -3.56 24.22 -8.09
CA GLU A 149 -4.05 25.19 -7.11
C GLU A 149 -3.50 24.88 -5.72
N GLY A 150 -2.92 25.87 -5.04
CA GLY A 150 -2.38 25.73 -3.68
C GLY A 150 -0.85 25.65 -3.64
N VAL A 151 -0.30 25.36 -2.45
CA VAL A 151 1.14 25.26 -2.21
C VAL A 151 1.59 23.82 -2.43
N ILE A 152 2.40 23.60 -3.46
CA ILE A 152 2.98 22.29 -3.75
C ILE A 152 4.06 21.99 -2.70
N ASP A 153 3.94 20.85 -2.02
CA ASP A 153 4.97 20.32 -1.13
C ASP A 153 6.25 20.00 -1.94
N SER A 154 7.38 20.58 -1.54
CA SER A 154 8.66 20.44 -2.21
C SER A 154 9.05 18.96 -2.41
N SER A 155 8.76 18.10 -1.43
CA SER A 155 9.05 16.67 -1.52
C SER A 155 8.18 15.93 -2.56
N SER A 156 6.99 16.43 -2.84
CA SER A 156 6.11 15.89 -3.88
C SER A 156 6.58 16.29 -5.27
N ASN A 157 7.04 17.54 -5.42
CA ASN A 157 7.56 18.04 -6.68
C ASN A 157 8.83 17.27 -7.11
N VAL A 158 9.79 17.11 -6.21
CA VAL A 158 11.02 16.34 -6.48
C VAL A 158 10.71 14.90 -6.87
N ARG A 159 9.73 14.25 -6.21
CA ARG A 159 9.33 12.88 -6.58
C ARG A 159 8.67 12.80 -7.94
N SER A 160 7.83 13.77 -8.28
CA SER A 160 7.21 13.86 -9.61
C SER A 160 8.27 13.99 -10.70
N GLU A 161 9.25 14.88 -10.51
CA GLU A 161 10.37 15.05 -11.41
C GLU A 161 11.21 13.77 -11.57
N LEU A 162 11.54 13.09 -10.46
CA LEU A 162 12.27 11.82 -10.50
C LEU A 162 11.49 10.72 -11.24
N GLN A 163 10.17 10.66 -11.08
CA GLN A 163 9.32 9.70 -11.81
C GLN A 163 9.29 10.01 -13.32
N GLU A 164 9.19 11.28 -13.68
CA GLU A 164 9.23 11.71 -15.07
C GLU A 164 10.57 11.36 -15.73
N ILE A 165 11.68 11.60 -15.02
CA ILE A 165 13.03 11.16 -15.44
C ILE A 165 13.04 9.64 -15.73
N GLY A 166 12.45 8.83 -14.85
CA GLY A 166 12.42 7.39 -15.03
C GLY A 166 11.65 6.95 -16.27
N PHE A 167 10.46 7.51 -16.49
CA PHE A 167 9.65 7.15 -17.65
C PHE A 167 10.20 7.72 -18.96
N SER A 168 10.75 8.93 -18.98
CA SER A 168 11.42 9.50 -20.17
C SER A 168 12.65 8.66 -20.55
N THR A 169 13.43 8.23 -19.57
CA THR A 169 14.58 7.34 -19.80
C THR A 169 14.17 6.02 -20.46
N MET A 170 13.04 5.43 -20.04
CA MET A 170 12.54 4.22 -20.72
C MET A 170 12.17 4.48 -22.18
N LEU A 171 11.65 5.65 -22.52
CA LEU A 171 11.33 6.01 -23.92
C LEU A 171 12.60 6.19 -24.75
N GLU A 172 13.67 6.75 -24.18
CA GLU A 172 14.97 6.93 -24.83
C GLU A 172 15.76 5.61 -24.91
N HIS A 173 15.63 4.77 -23.86
CA HIS A 173 16.30 3.49 -23.69
C HIS A 173 15.28 2.35 -23.44
N PRO A 174 14.60 1.81 -24.46
CA PRO A 174 13.52 0.81 -24.26
C PRO A 174 13.95 -0.48 -23.57
N PHE A 175 15.25 -0.80 -23.59
CA PHE A 175 15.83 -1.95 -22.87
C PHE A 175 16.40 -1.58 -21.48
N GLY A 176 16.25 -0.31 -21.09
CA GLY A 176 16.77 0.23 -19.83
C GLY A 176 18.26 0.55 -19.85
N ILE A 177 18.70 1.24 -18.79
CA ILE A 177 20.11 1.65 -18.61
C ILE A 177 20.88 0.76 -17.64
N GLY A 178 20.24 -0.30 -17.15
CA GLY A 178 20.78 -1.24 -16.17
C GLY A 178 20.07 -1.12 -14.80
N ILE A 179 19.71 -2.29 -14.23
CA ILE A 179 19.11 -2.37 -12.90
C ILE A 179 20.09 -1.80 -11.86
N GLY A 180 19.62 -0.85 -11.02
CA GLY A 180 20.47 -0.15 -10.05
C GLY A 180 21.20 1.09 -10.59
N CYS A 181 21.11 1.41 -11.89
CA CYS A 181 21.68 2.64 -12.44
C CYS A 181 20.78 3.90 -12.35
N PRO A 182 19.46 3.83 -12.10
CA PRO A 182 18.61 5.02 -12.09
C PRO A 182 19.03 6.10 -11.10
N HIS A 183 19.64 5.74 -9.94
CA HIS A 183 20.16 6.70 -8.99
C HIS A 183 21.30 7.58 -9.56
N ILE A 184 22.13 7.02 -10.44
CA ILE A 184 23.21 7.79 -11.13
C ILE A 184 22.56 8.83 -12.06
N LEU A 185 21.49 8.43 -12.76
CA LEU A 185 20.74 9.33 -13.61
C LEU A 185 20.06 10.45 -12.82
N ALA A 186 19.47 10.12 -11.68
CA ALA A 186 18.90 11.11 -10.76
C ALA A 186 19.97 12.10 -10.29
N LEU A 187 21.15 11.62 -9.88
CA LEU A 187 22.29 12.46 -9.48
C LEU A 187 22.71 13.40 -10.61
N GLN A 188 22.84 12.91 -11.84
CA GLN A 188 23.24 13.72 -12.99
C GLN A 188 22.23 14.81 -13.35
N LYS A 189 20.92 14.51 -13.25
CA LYS A 189 19.87 15.44 -13.66
C LYS A 189 19.42 16.41 -12.56
N THR A 190 19.43 15.96 -11.29
CA THR A 190 18.91 16.76 -10.17
C THR A 190 20.00 17.21 -9.17
N GLY A 191 21.20 16.65 -9.25
CA GLY A 191 22.26 16.87 -8.28
C GLY A 191 22.11 16.06 -6.98
N TYR A 192 21.07 15.21 -6.88
CA TYR A 192 20.78 14.39 -5.70
C TYR A 192 20.93 12.90 -6.03
N ASP A 193 21.69 12.17 -5.19
CA ASP A 193 21.83 10.73 -5.27
C ASP A 193 20.63 10.05 -4.61
N PHE A 194 19.51 9.99 -5.35
CA PHE A 194 18.27 9.39 -4.91
C PHE A 194 17.80 8.30 -5.87
N TYR A 195 17.13 7.28 -5.34
CA TYR A 195 16.29 6.40 -6.13
C TYR A 195 15.02 7.16 -6.60
N LEU A 196 14.38 6.70 -7.67
CA LEU A 196 13.27 7.43 -8.33
C LEU A 196 11.95 7.47 -7.51
N HIS A 197 11.95 7.03 -6.26
CA HIS A 197 10.82 7.03 -5.34
C HIS A 197 9.53 6.31 -5.82
N CYS A 198 9.61 5.59 -6.95
CA CYS A 198 8.54 4.86 -7.58
C CYS A 198 9.12 3.59 -8.22
N ASN A 199 8.62 2.41 -7.82
CA ASN A 199 9.11 1.14 -8.34
C ASN A 199 8.87 1.00 -9.86
N TYR A 200 7.75 1.53 -10.35
CA TYR A 200 7.44 1.53 -11.78
C TYR A 200 8.48 2.33 -12.57
N ALA A 201 8.78 3.54 -12.13
CA ALA A 201 9.77 4.41 -12.78
C ALA A 201 11.20 3.85 -12.67
N GLU A 202 11.55 3.29 -11.52
CA GLU A 202 12.85 2.66 -11.27
C GLU A 202 13.10 1.47 -12.19
N ILE A 203 12.10 0.56 -12.30
CA ILE A 203 12.19 -0.61 -13.19
C ILE A 203 12.09 -0.17 -14.66
N ALA A 204 11.29 0.84 -14.99
CA ALA A 204 11.19 1.41 -16.31
C ALA A 204 12.54 1.95 -16.80
N ALA A 205 13.22 2.76 -15.98
CA ALA A 205 14.53 3.28 -16.31
C ALA A 205 15.59 2.18 -16.35
N GLY A 206 15.65 1.32 -15.32
CA GLY A 206 16.71 0.33 -15.17
C GLY A 206 16.58 -0.86 -16.12
N GLY A 207 15.37 -1.41 -16.29
CA GLY A 207 15.09 -2.62 -17.07
C GLY A 207 14.30 -2.41 -18.34
N GLY A 208 13.87 -1.19 -18.62
CA GLY A 208 13.06 -0.84 -19.76
C GLY A 208 11.68 -1.51 -19.75
N ILE A 209 11.07 -1.59 -20.94
CA ILE A 209 9.77 -2.24 -21.15
C ILE A 209 9.82 -3.71 -20.74
N LEU A 210 10.90 -4.42 -21.07
CA LEU A 210 11.07 -5.83 -20.72
C LEU A 210 11.14 -6.02 -19.21
N GLY A 211 11.88 -5.17 -18.50
CA GLY A 211 11.95 -5.20 -17.04
C GLY A 211 10.58 -5.02 -16.38
N LEU A 212 9.77 -4.08 -16.87
CA LEU A 212 8.39 -3.89 -16.41
C LEU A 212 7.53 -5.14 -16.65
N ILE A 213 7.54 -5.68 -17.87
CA ILE A 213 6.75 -6.87 -18.21
C ILE A 213 7.15 -8.05 -17.34
N VAL A 214 8.44 -8.34 -17.22
CA VAL A 214 8.95 -9.47 -16.43
C VAL A 214 8.59 -9.31 -14.96
N PHE A 215 8.89 -8.15 -14.35
CA PHE A 215 8.64 -7.94 -12.94
C PHE A 215 7.14 -7.99 -12.60
N TYR A 216 6.30 -7.30 -13.38
CA TYR A 216 4.85 -7.25 -13.09
C TYR A 216 4.07 -8.45 -13.62
N SER A 217 4.68 -9.36 -14.38
CA SER A 217 4.04 -10.61 -14.83
C SER A 217 3.55 -11.48 -13.66
N ILE A 218 4.23 -11.44 -12.52
CA ILE A 218 3.83 -12.17 -11.30
C ILE A 218 2.46 -11.73 -10.79
N TYR A 219 2.12 -10.44 -10.92
CA TYR A 219 0.81 -9.91 -10.50
C TYR A 219 -0.32 -10.43 -11.39
N PHE A 220 -0.02 -10.74 -12.66
CA PHE A 220 -0.94 -11.44 -13.55
C PHE A 220 -1.24 -12.85 -13.03
N HIS A 221 -0.23 -13.55 -12.52
CA HIS A 221 -0.45 -14.85 -11.88
C HIS A 221 -1.31 -14.70 -10.62
N PHE A 222 -1.09 -13.66 -9.81
CA PHE A 222 -1.88 -13.39 -8.61
C PHE A 222 -3.34 -13.05 -8.88
N SER A 223 -3.68 -12.58 -10.08
CA SER A 223 -5.08 -12.35 -10.48
C SER A 223 -5.94 -13.61 -10.40
N LYS A 224 -5.31 -14.82 -10.41
CA LYS A 224 -6.00 -16.11 -10.21
C LYS A 224 -6.68 -16.24 -8.85
N LEU A 225 -6.27 -15.45 -7.83
CA LEU A 225 -6.96 -15.39 -6.54
C LEU A 225 -8.47 -15.12 -6.67
N ARG A 226 -8.87 -14.39 -7.74
CA ARG A 226 -10.29 -14.09 -8.02
C ARG A 226 -11.16 -15.34 -8.13
N PHE A 227 -10.62 -16.45 -8.57
CA PHE A 227 -11.38 -17.70 -8.74
C PHE A 227 -11.74 -18.35 -7.41
N TYR A 228 -11.00 -18.06 -6.34
CA TYR A 228 -11.17 -18.67 -5.02
C TYR A 228 -11.90 -17.75 -4.02
N LEU A 229 -12.32 -16.54 -4.42
CA LEU A 229 -12.94 -15.56 -3.51
C LEU A 229 -14.24 -16.04 -2.86
N LYS A 230 -15.01 -16.92 -3.55
CA LYS A 230 -16.25 -17.47 -3.01
C LYS A 230 -16.02 -18.60 -2.02
N GLU A 231 -14.96 -19.36 -2.21
CA GLU A 231 -14.68 -20.60 -1.49
C GLU A 231 -13.81 -20.33 -0.25
N ASP A 232 -12.88 -19.37 -0.37
CA ASP A 232 -11.89 -19.14 0.68
C ASP A 232 -11.67 -17.66 0.94
N SER A 233 -11.98 -17.25 2.17
CA SER A 233 -11.75 -15.87 2.59
C SER A 233 -10.26 -15.47 2.64
N ILE A 234 -9.33 -16.44 2.67
CA ILE A 234 -7.89 -16.18 2.61
C ILE A 234 -7.55 -15.57 1.23
N ALA A 235 -8.18 -16.05 0.15
CA ALA A 235 -7.99 -15.45 -1.18
C ALA A 235 -8.32 -13.96 -1.19
N ILE A 236 -9.30 -13.53 -0.40
CA ILE A 236 -9.73 -12.13 -0.33
C ILE A 236 -8.65 -11.24 0.30
N VAL A 237 -8.09 -11.65 1.44
CA VAL A 237 -7.02 -10.87 2.06
C VAL A 237 -5.75 -10.89 1.22
N LEU A 238 -5.41 -12.01 0.58
CA LEU A 238 -4.26 -12.06 -0.32
C LEU A 238 -4.46 -11.13 -1.53
N LEU A 239 -5.66 -11.07 -2.11
CA LEU A 239 -5.98 -10.14 -3.19
C LEU A 239 -5.88 -8.68 -2.72
N ALA A 240 -6.39 -8.37 -1.53
CA ALA A 240 -6.26 -7.04 -0.94
C ALA A 240 -4.78 -6.65 -0.75
N LEU A 241 -3.94 -7.58 -0.26
CA LEU A 241 -2.51 -7.34 -0.09
C LEU A 241 -1.78 -7.17 -1.43
N VAL A 242 -2.18 -7.88 -2.49
CA VAL A 242 -1.66 -7.67 -3.85
C VAL A 242 -1.91 -6.22 -4.31
N VAL A 243 -3.13 -5.70 -4.11
CA VAL A 243 -3.44 -4.32 -4.46
C VAL A 243 -2.67 -3.33 -3.59
N VAL A 244 -2.53 -3.60 -2.30
CA VAL A 244 -1.71 -2.80 -1.39
C VAL A 244 -0.24 -2.73 -1.84
N MET A 245 0.32 -3.84 -2.34
CA MET A 245 1.68 -3.85 -2.90
C MET A 245 1.80 -2.97 -4.15
N LEU A 246 0.84 -3.05 -5.08
CA LEU A 246 0.83 -2.19 -6.26
C LEU A 246 0.76 -0.70 -5.89
N VAL A 247 -0.03 -0.34 -4.87
CA VAL A 247 -0.07 1.02 -4.34
C VAL A 247 1.24 1.41 -3.66
N LYS A 248 1.86 0.50 -2.90
CA LYS A 248 3.19 0.70 -2.28
C LYS A 248 4.25 0.99 -3.34
N ASP A 249 4.22 0.27 -4.46
CA ASP A 249 5.16 0.41 -5.58
C ASP A 249 5.12 1.80 -6.23
N TYR A 250 3.98 2.50 -6.21
CA TYR A 250 3.89 3.87 -6.69
C TYR A 250 4.66 4.86 -5.81
N GLY A 251 4.75 4.62 -4.51
CA GLY A 251 5.37 5.54 -3.56
C GLY A 251 6.73 5.10 -3.01
N ALA A 252 7.26 3.95 -3.41
CA ALA A 252 8.53 3.42 -2.93
C ALA A 252 9.16 2.51 -3.98
N VAL A 253 10.49 2.44 -4.00
CA VAL A 253 11.22 1.44 -4.78
C VAL A 253 11.28 0.16 -3.95
N THR A 254 10.63 -0.87 -4.43
CA THR A 254 10.32 -2.08 -3.65
C THR A 254 10.88 -3.37 -4.24
N TYR A 255 11.42 -3.33 -5.45
CA TYR A 255 11.91 -4.52 -6.14
C TYR A 255 13.04 -5.25 -5.40
N SER A 256 13.75 -4.58 -4.48
CA SER A 256 14.78 -5.18 -3.63
C SER A 256 14.28 -5.58 -2.23
N TYR A 257 13.02 -5.32 -1.89
CA TYR A 257 12.48 -5.56 -0.55
C TYR A 257 12.13 -7.03 -0.33
N LYS A 258 12.77 -7.65 0.65
CA LYS A 258 12.59 -9.07 0.99
C LYS A 258 11.16 -9.43 1.41
N ASP A 259 10.45 -8.51 2.08
CA ASP A 259 9.05 -8.67 2.50
C ASP A 259 8.10 -8.85 1.32
N ASN A 260 8.35 -8.18 0.20
CA ASN A 260 7.58 -8.37 -1.03
C ASN A 260 7.72 -9.80 -1.56
N TYR A 261 8.95 -10.30 -1.64
CA TYR A 261 9.21 -11.66 -2.14
C TYR A 261 8.63 -12.73 -1.20
N LEU A 262 8.67 -12.51 0.11
CA LEU A 262 8.01 -13.40 1.06
C LEU A 262 6.50 -13.50 0.78
N LEU A 263 5.84 -12.36 0.54
CA LEU A 263 4.42 -12.34 0.20
C LEU A 263 4.15 -13.00 -1.16
N PHE A 264 5.02 -12.80 -2.15
CA PHE A 264 4.93 -13.49 -3.45
C PHE A 264 4.95 -15.01 -3.27
N VAL A 265 5.89 -15.52 -2.48
CA VAL A 265 6.01 -16.97 -2.18
C VAL A 265 4.74 -17.48 -1.49
N ILE A 266 4.22 -16.75 -0.49
CA ILE A 266 2.98 -17.14 0.22
C ILE A 266 1.81 -17.24 -0.76
N ILE A 267 1.65 -16.27 -1.69
CA ILE A 267 0.57 -16.29 -2.67
C ILE A 267 0.75 -17.44 -3.67
N CYS A 268 1.99 -17.68 -4.16
CA CYS A 268 2.27 -18.77 -5.06
C CYS A 268 2.00 -20.15 -4.41
N LEU A 269 2.40 -20.34 -3.16
CA LEU A 269 2.12 -21.57 -2.41
C LEU A 269 0.61 -21.76 -2.22
N TYR A 270 -0.12 -20.72 -1.85
CA TYR A 270 -1.57 -20.78 -1.74
C TYR A 270 -2.24 -21.18 -3.06
N LEU A 271 -1.89 -20.53 -4.17
CA LEU A 271 -2.43 -20.84 -5.50
C LEU A 271 -2.08 -22.25 -5.95
N SER A 272 -0.84 -22.70 -5.68
CA SER A 272 -0.40 -24.08 -5.98
C SER A 272 -1.19 -25.12 -5.19
N GLN A 273 -1.41 -24.88 -3.89
CA GLN A 273 -2.22 -25.75 -3.05
C GLN A 273 -3.66 -25.84 -3.58
N LYS A 274 -4.30 -24.71 -3.86
CA LYS A 274 -5.67 -24.66 -4.40
C LYS A 274 -5.79 -25.35 -5.76
N SER A 275 -4.81 -25.19 -6.64
CA SER A 275 -4.77 -25.89 -7.92
C SER A 275 -4.70 -27.41 -7.75
N ARG A 276 -3.92 -27.90 -6.77
CA ARG A 276 -3.82 -29.34 -6.47
C ARG A 276 -5.13 -29.88 -5.88
N GLU A 277 -5.74 -29.16 -4.92
CA GLU A 277 -7.04 -29.55 -4.34
C GLU A 277 -8.10 -29.70 -5.44
N TYR A 278 -8.07 -28.82 -6.46
CA TYR A 278 -8.98 -28.92 -7.60
C TYR A 278 -8.70 -30.13 -8.48
N VAL A 279 -7.44 -30.41 -8.81
CA VAL A 279 -7.07 -31.57 -9.67
C VAL A 279 -7.31 -32.90 -8.98
N TYR A 280 -6.85 -33.06 -7.72
CA TYR A 280 -6.95 -34.33 -6.99
C TYR A 280 -8.31 -34.51 -6.28
N GLY A 281 -9.12 -33.45 -6.12
CA GLY A 281 -10.47 -33.53 -5.60
C GLY A 281 -11.46 -34.15 -6.60
N PHE A 282 -11.17 -34.07 -7.90
CA PHE A 282 -11.96 -34.73 -8.95
C PHE A 282 -11.75 -36.25 -8.97
N ASP A 283 -10.62 -36.76 -8.45
CA ASP A 283 -10.35 -38.21 -8.39
C ASP A 283 -11.06 -38.91 -7.21
N LYS A 284 -11.83 -38.18 -6.39
CA LYS A 284 -12.56 -38.71 -5.23
C LYS A 284 -14.09 -38.71 -5.38
N LEU A 285 -14.61 -38.30 -6.55
CA LEU A 285 -16.01 -38.41 -6.98
C LEU A 285 -16.16 -39.47 -8.05
#